data_eb43a25099be0fbb3bd0f6b2bcbd5d0a
#
_entry.id   eb43a25099be0fbb3bd0f6b2bcbd5d0a
#
_cell.length_a   1.000
_cell.length_b   1.000
_cell.length_c   1.000
_cell.angle_alpha   90.00
_cell.angle_beta   90.00
_cell.angle_gamma   90.00
#
_symmetry.space_group_name_H-M   'P 1'
#
loop_
_entity.id
_entity.type
_entity.pdbx_description
1 polymer ?
#
loop_
_entity_poly.entity_id
_entity_poly.type
_entity_poly.pdbx_seq_one_letter_code
_entity_poly.pdbx_strand_id
1 'polypeptide(L)'
;MKFYLLKRGTDSLKFCEPLIFDDSAWKKEFLFRCEYKQLHELPIPYSVANKCEPSDFPLTNTILVSRRFFSIIQKLNKDYEFFESQFFYQKKEKLWDLYYTIILPDYELFNWEESDYEKKININTKKAVVTNLKKIVLDKRKIQNVWENHFFILSEKRTQFICTETAKKAIEEACLTGVNFEELEVM
;
A
#
# COMPACT_ATOMS: atom_id res chain seq x y z
N MET A 1 -17.38 -10.66 8.20
CA MET A 1 -16.07 -9.96 8.31
C MET A 1 -16.19 -8.64 7.61
N LYS A 2 -15.74 -7.55 8.23
CA LYS A 2 -15.73 -6.21 7.62
C LYS A 2 -14.36 -5.95 6.97
N PHE A 3 -14.37 -5.16 5.92
CA PHE A 3 -13.19 -4.74 5.16
C PHE A 3 -13.13 -3.23 5.06
N TYR A 4 -11.93 -2.69 5.02
CA TYR A 4 -11.68 -1.26 5.00
C TYR A 4 -10.62 -0.93 3.95
N LEU A 5 -10.88 0.11 3.18
CA LEU A 5 -9.87 0.76 2.36
C LEU A 5 -9.01 1.65 3.27
N LEU A 6 -7.70 1.45 3.26
CA LEU A 6 -6.78 2.35 3.93
C LEU A 6 -6.56 3.59 3.06
N LYS A 7 -6.85 4.72 3.63
CA LYS A 7 -6.64 6.04 3.03
C LYS A 7 -5.63 6.83 3.84
N ARG A 8 -5.07 7.84 3.20
CA ARG A 8 -4.27 8.84 3.90
C ARG A 8 -5.08 9.52 4.99
N GLY A 9 -4.55 9.58 6.20
CA GLY A 9 -5.15 10.32 7.30
C GLY A 9 -5.06 11.83 7.10
N THR A 10 -6.03 12.57 7.62
CA THR A 10 -6.03 14.05 7.60
C THR A 10 -4.83 14.64 8.33
N ASP A 11 -4.27 13.92 9.29
CA ASP A 11 -3.07 14.31 10.04
C ASP A 11 -1.80 14.32 9.19
N SER A 12 -1.83 13.66 8.03
CA SER A 12 -0.68 13.53 7.14
C SER A 12 -0.16 14.86 6.59
N LEU A 13 -0.95 15.92 6.60
CA LEU A 13 -0.49 17.27 6.23
C LEU A 13 0.60 17.82 7.16
N LYS A 14 0.76 17.26 8.36
CA LYS A 14 1.81 17.61 9.32
C LYS A 14 3.12 16.86 9.04
N PHE A 15 3.07 15.82 8.20
CA PHE A 15 4.19 14.96 7.92
C PHE A 15 4.80 15.25 6.55
N CYS A 16 6.05 14.87 6.38
CA CYS A 16 6.69 14.96 5.07
C CYS A 16 6.19 13.86 4.13
N GLU A 17 6.11 14.19 2.85
CA GLU A 17 5.79 13.25 1.79
C GLU A 17 7.08 12.77 1.13
N PRO A 18 7.45 11.49 1.32
CA PRO A 18 8.65 10.95 0.69
C PRO A 18 8.40 10.65 -0.79
N LEU A 19 9.39 10.97 -1.61
CA LEU A 19 9.43 10.61 -3.03
C LEU A 19 10.60 9.66 -3.26
N ILE A 20 10.38 8.59 -4.01
CA ILE A 20 11.49 7.74 -4.45
C ILE A 20 12.48 8.61 -5.19
N PHE A 21 13.73 8.52 -4.74
CA PHE A 21 14.78 9.27 -5.36
C PHE A 21 15.71 8.36 -6.13
N ASP A 22 15.99 8.82 -7.27
CA ASP A 22 16.84 8.43 -8.33
C ASP A 22 16.31 7.46 -9.37
N ASP A 23 16.66 7.88 -10.57
CA ASP A 23 16.09 7.40 -11.81
C ASP A 23 16.82 6.19 -12.38
N SER A 24 18.03 5.87 -11.92
CA SER A 24 18.88 4.90 -12.60
C SER A 24 18.71 3.45 -12.17
N ALA A 25 18.61 3.21 -10.84
CA ALA A 25 18.54 1.85 -10.28
C ALA A 25 17.11 1.42 -9.95
N TRP A 26 16.25 2.39 -9.64
CA TRP A 26 14.92 2.19 -9.10
C TRP A 26 13.84 2.72 -10.04
N LYS A 27 13.98 2.46 -11.33
CA LYS A 27 13.04 2.95 -12.33
C LYS A 27 11.62 2.73 -11.85
N LYS A 28 10.79 3.78 -11.92
CA LYS A 28 9.36 3.74 -11.62
C LYS A 28 8.66 2.52 -12.24
N GLU A 29 9.11 2.09 -13.41
CA GLU A 29 8.68 0.88 -14.10
C GLU A 29 8.89 -0.39 -13.29
N PHE A 30 9.94 -0.49 -12.49
CA PHE A 30 10.25 -1.64 -11.67
C PHE A 30 9.21 -1.83 -10.58
N LEU A 31 8.92 -0.78 -9.83
CA LEU A 31 7.91 -0.81 -8.77
C LEU A 31 6.49 -1.01 -9.33
N PHE A 32 6.22 -0.55 -10.54
CA PHE A 32 4.92 -0.74 -11.19
C PHE A 32 4.76 -2.10 -11.89
N ARG A 33 5.85 -2.71 -12.33
CA ARG A 33 5.83 -4.00 -13.04
C ARG A 33 5.94 -5.21 -12.14
N CYS A 34 6.14 -5.03 -10.84
CA CYS A 34 6.31 -6.12 -9.88
C CYS A 34 7.52 -7.04 -10.16
N GLU A 35 8.57 -6.51 -10.77
CA GLU A 35 9.81 -7.25 -11.00
C GLU A 35 10.81 -7.04 -9.86
N TYR A 36 10.36 -7.25 -8.63
CA TYR A 36 11.10 -6.92 -7.41
C TYR A 36 12.30 -7.83 -7.11
N LYS A 37 12.40 -8.97 -7.76
CA LYS A 37 13.45 -9.98 -7.48
C LYS A 37 14.89 -9.48 -7.60
N GLN A 38 15.12 -8.38 -8.31
CA GLN A 38 16.44 -7.78 -8.49
C GLN A 38 16.77 -6.70 -7.46
N LEU A 39 15.84 -6.37 -6.55
CA LEU A 39 15.98 -5.26 -5.61
C LEU A 39 16.52 -5.65 -4.23
N HIS A 40 16.81 -6.94 -4.00
CA HIS A 40 17.11 -7.49 -2.66
C HIS A 40 18.39 -6.98 -1.98
N GLU A 41 19.26 -6.26 -2.67
CA GLU A 41 20.58 -5.97 -2.12
C GLU A 41 20.74 -4.56 -1.52
N LEU A 42 19.84 -3.62 -1.77
CA LEU A 42 19.98 -2.24 -1.32
C LEU A 42 18.65 -1.65 -0.81
N PRO A 43 18.70 -0.83 0.26
CA PRO A 43 17.52 -0.10 0.72
C PRO A 43 16.97 0.82 -0.34
N ILE A 44 15.63 0.91 -0.46
CA ILE A 44 14.98 1.82 -1.40
C ILE A 44 15.14 3.26 -0.92
N PRO A 45 15.78 4.15 -1.68
CA PRO A 45 15.99 5.52 -1.27
C PRO A 45 14.75 6.40 -1.52
N TYR A 46 14.34 7.14 -0.50
CA TYR A 46 13.28 8.15 -0.58
C TYR A 46 13.82 9.53 -0.24
N SER A 47 13.49 10.52 -1.04
CA SER A 47 13.82 11.93 -0.75
C SER A 47 12.66 12.61 -0.07
N VAL A 48 12.95 13.41 0.94
CA VAL A 48 12.00 14.30 1.61
C VAL A 48 12.40 15.76 1.43
N ALA A 49 11.40 16.62 1.27
CA ALA A 49 11.63 18.06 1.11
C ALA A 49 11.95 18.76 2.44
N ASN A 50 11.41 18.25 3.53
CA ASN A 50 11.54 18.79 4.88
C ASN A 50 12.11 17.75 5.84
N LYS A 51 12.74 18.20 6.93
CA LYS A 51 13.26 17.32 7.99
C LYS A 51 12.20 16.91 9.02
N CYS A 52 10.92 16.97 8.69
CA CYS A 52 9.87 16.47 9.55
C CYS A 52 9.77 14.94 9.43
N GLU A 53 9.45 14.27 10.52
CA GLU A 53 9.27 12.82 10.54
C GLU A 53 8.07 12.42 9.66
N PRO A 54 8.19 11.38 8.82
CA PRO A 54 7.06 10.85 8.08
C PRO A 54 6.05 10.17 9.02
N SER A 55 4.78 10.14 8.61
CA SER A 55 3.76 9.36 9.32
C SER A 55 4.07 7.85 9.26
N ASP A 56 3.38 7.04 10.07
CA ASP A 56 3.50 5.57 10.00
C ASP A 56 3.05 5.00 8.64
N PHE A 57 2.18 5.73 7.92
CA PHE A 57 1.72 5.40 6.58
C PHE A 57 1.82 6.63 5.66
N PRO A 58 3.02 6.98 5.18
CA PRO A 58 3.21 8.14 4.33
C PRO A 58 2.65 7.90 2.91
N LEU A 59 2.19 8.98 2.28
CA LEU A 59 1.72 8.93 0.90
C LEU A 59 2.89 8.78 -0.07
N THR A 60 2.92 7.64 -0.76
CA THR A 60 3.86 7.37 -1.85
C THR A 60 3.17 6.60 -2.96
N ASN A 61 3.86 6.39 -4.07
CA ASN A 61 3.38 5.51 -5.15
C ASN A 61 3.50 4.02 -4.81
N THR A 62 4.03 3.68 -3.63
CA THR A 62 4.22 2.33 -3.13
C THR A 62 3.58 2.22 -1.75
N ILE A 63 3.41 1.02 -1.23
CA ILE A 63 3.02 0.83 0.16
C ILE A 63 4.27 0.98 1.02
N LEU A 64 4.46 2.16 1.57
CA LEU A 64 5.56 2.49 2.46
C LEU A 64 5.01 2.61 3.88
N VAL A 65 5.65 1.94 4.83
CA VAL A 65 5.18 1.88 6.23
C VAL A 65 6.33 2.04 7.21
N SER A 66 6.03 2.59 8.39
CA SER A 66 6.98 2.62 9.51
C SER A 66 7.26 1.20 10.05
N ARG A 67 8.32 1.05 10.84
CA ARG A 67 8.62 -0.19 11.55
C ARG A 67 7.45 -0.64 12.45
N ARG A 68 6.75 0.30 13.07
CA ARG A 68 5.59 0.01 13.93
C ARG A 68 4.47 -0.63 13.14
N PHE A 69 4.13 -0.04 11.99
CA PHE A 69 3.12 -0.58 11.10
C PHE A 69 3.56 -1.94 10.51
N PHE A 70 4.81 -2.04 10.06
CA PHE A 70 5.36 -3.29 9.53
C PHE A 70 5.25 -4.45 10.52
N SER A 71 5.48 -4.19 11.81
CA SER A 71 5.33 -5.21 12.86
C SER A 71 3.89 -5.75 12.96
N ILE A 72 2.88 -4.95 12.63
CA ILE A 72 1.48 -5.39 12.58
C ILE A 72 1.26 -6.27 11.35
N ILE A 73 1.78 -5.87 10.19
CA ILE A 73 1.69 -6.67 8.95
C ILE A 73 2.33 -8.05 9.17
N GLN A 74 3.52 -8.09 9.76
CA GLN A 74 4.23 -9.35 10.06
C GLN A 74 3.42 -10.31 10.94
N LYS A 75 2.64 -9.79 11.87
CA LYS A 75 1.81 -10.62 12.78
C LYS A 75 0.52 -11.10 12.13
N LEU A 76 -0.01 -10.35 11.17
CA LEU A 76 -1.35 -10.56 10.65
C LEU A 76 -1.39 -11.07 9.20
N ASN A 77 -0.25 -11.09 8.51
CA ASN A 77 -0.14 -11.61 7.16
C ASN A 77 0.82 -12.79 7.12
N LYS A 78 0.41 -13.83 6.38
CA LYS A 78 1.29 -14.94 6.04
C LYS A 78 2.15 -14.63 4.81
N ASP A 79 1.55 -13.98 3.84
CA ASP A 79 2.19 -13.65 2.56
C ASP A 79 2.48 -12.15 2.49
N TYR A 80 3.73 -11.79 2.33
CA TYR A 80 4.21 -10.45 2.01
C TYR A 80 5.69 -10.52 1.65
N GLU A 81 6.14 -9.52 0.87
CA GLU A 81 7.57 -9.25 0.69
C GLU A 81 7.86 -7.84 1.21
N PHE A 82 9.10 -7.55 1.57
CA PHE A 82 9.47 -6.23 2.05
C PHE A 82 10.88 -5.85 1.66
N PHE A 83 11.10 -4.55 1.57
CA PHE A 83 12.42 -3.94 1.33
C PHE A 83 12.64 -2.85 2.36
N GLU A 84 13.83 -2.81 2.93
CA GLU A 84 14.24 -1.68 3.75
C GLU A 84 14.19 -0.39 2.93
N SER A 85 13.80 0.69 3.57
CA SER A 85 13.68 1.99 2.94
C SER A 85 14.41 3.05 3.74
N GLN A 86 15.17 3.88 3.04
CA GLN A 86 15.97 4.94 3.65
C GLN A 86 15.48 6.31 3.20
N PHE A 87 15.46 7.25 4.13
CA PHE A 87 15.08 8.63 3.85
C PHE A 87 16.28 9.56 3.80
N PHE A 88 16.27 10.44 2.82
CA PHE A 88 17.29 11.44 2.62
C PHE A 88 16.69 12.84 2.47
N TYR A 89 17.19 13.80 3.25
CA TYR A 89 16.85 15.18 3.04
C TYR A 89 17.64 15.74 1.85
N GLN A 90 16.90 16.28 0.87
CA GLN A 90 17.48 16.83 -0.36
C GLN A 90 18.49 15.90 -1.05
N LYS A 91 18.26 14.59 -1.00
CA LYS A 91 19.13 13.56 -1.58
C LYS A 91 20.55 13.48 -1.01
N LYS A 92 20.83 14.10 0.14
CA LYS A 92 22.20 14.19 0.70
C LYS A 92 22.31 13.67 2.12
N GLU A 93 21.45 14.14 3.00
CA GLU A 93 21.51 13.82 4.42
C GLU A 93 20.57 12.65 4.75
N LYS A 94 21.13 11.55 5.25
CA LYS A 94 20.35 10.42 5.73
C LYS A 94 19.62 10.82 7.02
N LEU A 95 18.30 10.57 7.07
CA LEU A 95 17.46 10.98 8.20
C LEU A 95 16.98 9.81 9.05
N TRP A 96 16.24 8.87 8.44
CA TRP A 96 15.56 7.78 9.15
C TRP A 96 15.79 6.45 8.44
N ASP A 97 15.91 5.37 9.23
CA ASP A 97 16.28 4.02 8.76
C ASP A 97 15.18 2.97 8.96
N LEU A 98 14.04 3.32 9.50
CA LEU A 98 13.10 2.33 10.02
C LEU A 98 11.76 2.35 9.29
N TYR A 99 11.84 2.42 7.96
CA TYR A 99 10.68 2.27 7.06
C TYR A 99 10.87 1.09 6.12
N TYR A 100 9.77 0.56 5.65
CA TYR A 100 9.74 -0.60 4.76
C TYR A 100 8.78 -0.36 3.61
N THR A 101 9.23 -0.63 2.40
CA THR A 101 8.36 -0.78 1.23
C THR A 101 7.82 -2.20 1.21
N ILE A 102 6.51 -2.33 1.21
CA ILE A 102 5.83 -3.62 1.34
C ILE A 102 5.16 -4.00 0.02
N ILE A 103 5.27 -5.28 -0.31
CA ILE A 103 4.47 -5.92 -1.35
C ILE A 103 3.49 -6.86 -0.65
N LEU A 104 2.23 -6.61 -0.87
CA LEU A 104 1.14 -7.40 -0.31
C LEU A 104 0.57 -8.35 -1.36
N PRO A 105 -0.03 -9.46 -0.92
CA PRO A 105 -0.77 -10.33 -1.82
C PRO A 105 -1.89 -9.56 -2.51
N ASP A 106 -2.13 -9.89 -3.77
CA ASP A 106 -3.22 -9.33 -4.56
C ASP A 106 -4.34 -10.35 -4.78
N TYR A 107 -5.57 -9.89 -4.62
CA TYR A 107 -6.77 -10.75 -4.76
C TYR A 107 -7.78 -10.14 -5.73
N GLU A 108 -8.39 -11.00 -6.54
CA GLU A 108 -9.49 -10.64 -7.45
C GLU A 108 -10.82 -10.63 -6.69
N LEU A 109 -11.06 -9.59 -5.90
CA LEU A 109 -12.26 -9.48 -5.04
C LEU A 109 -13.28 -8.45 -5.50
N PHE A 110 -13.03 -7.78 -6.61
CA PHE A 110 -13.87 -6.70 -7.08
C PHE A 110 -15.22 -7.24 -7.60
N ASN A 111 -16.32 -6.67 -7.11
CA ASN A 111 -17.65 -6.92 -7.64
C ASN A 111 -17.93 -5.96 -8.81
N TRP A 112 -17.83 -6.48 -10.02
CA TRP A 112 -17.98 -5.69 -11.26
C TRP A 112 -19.38 -5.15 -11.51
N GLU A 113 -20.41 -5.76 -10.92
CA GLU A 113 -21.82 -5.38 -11.14
C GLU A 113 -22.23 -4.26 -10.19
N GLU A 114 -21.75 -4.27 -8.94
CA GLU A 114 -22.17 -3.39 -7.87
C GLU A 114 -21.22 -2.20 -7.61
N SER A 115 -20.02 -2.25 -8.18
CA SER A 115 -19.04 -1.17 -8.07
C SER A 115 -19.28 -0.06 -9.10
N ASP A 116 -18.94 1.20 -8.75
CA ASP A 116 -18.96 2.34 -9.70
C ASP A 116 -17.54 2.65 -10.19
N TYR A 117 -17.27 2.37 -11.46
CA TYR A 117 -15.94 2.44 -12.05
C TYR A 117 -15.96 2.69 -13.55
N GLU A 118 -14.82 3.16 -14.06
CA GLU A 118 -14.48 3.10 -15.47
C GLU A 118 -13.38 2.05 -15.68
N LYS A 119 -13.49 1.28 -16.75
CA LYS A 119 -12.48 0.26 -17.09
C LYS A 119 -11.85 0.51 -18.44
N LYS A 120 -10.56 0.15 -18.55
CA LYS A 120 -9.86 0.01 -19.83
C LYS A 120 -9.27 -1.40 -19.92
N ILE A 121 -9.17 -1.91 -21.13
CA ILE A 121 -8.45 -3.16 -21.36
C ILE A 121 -6.96 -2.82 -21.54
N ASN A 122 -6.13 -3.40 -20.71
CA ASN A 122 -4.69 -3.30 -20.88
C ASN A 122 -4.29 -4.07 -22.16
N ILE A 123 -3.76 -3.36 -23.13
CA ILE A 123 -3.42 -3.91 -24.47
C ILE A 123 -2.40 -5.05 -24.35
N ASN A 124 -1.46 -4.96 -23.41
CA ASN A 124 -0.39 -5.94 -23.27
C ASN A 124 -0.84 -7.21 -22.53
N THR A 125 -1.65 -7.07 -21.47
CA THR A 125 -2.09 -8.21 -20.63
C THR A 125 -3.46 -8.73 -21.02
N LYS A 126 -4.21 -8.02 -21.86
CA LYS A 126 -5.63 -8.25 -22.20
C LYS A 126 -6.58 -8.32 -20.98
N LYS A 127 -6.09 -7.93 -19.80
CA LYS A 127 -6.89 -7.86 -18.57
C LYS A 127 -7.60 -6.51 -18.46
N ALA A 128 -8.80 -6.53 -17.88
CA ALA A 128 -9.50 -5.30 -17.52
C ALA A 128 -8.77 -4.62 -16.34
N VAL A 129 -8.54 -3.31 -16.46
CA VAL A 129 -7.94 -2.48 -15.41
C VAL A 129 -8.91 -1.36 -15.09
N VAL A 130 -9.18 -1.15 -13.83
CA VAL A 130 -10.01 -0.05 -13.34
C VAL A 130 -9.20 1.25 -13.42
N THR A 131 -9.72 2.24 -14.16
CA THR A 131 -9.04 3.52 -14.35
C THR A 131 -9.58 4.60 -13.42
N ASN A 132 -10.88 4.75 -13.34
CA ASN A 132 -11.55 5.67 -12.43
C ASN A 132 -12.47 4.87 -11.51
N LEU A 133 -12.33 5.05 -10.21
CA LEU A 133 -13.01 4.25 -9.20
C LEU A 133 -13.71 5.19 -8.23
N LYS A 134 -15.03 5.16 -8.22
CA LYS A 134 -15.88 5.97 -7.35
C LYS A 134 -16.39 5.19 -6.15
N LYS A 135 -16.73 3.92 -6.36
CA LYS A 135 -17.23 3.03 -5.31
C LYS A 135 -16.61 1.64 -5.48
N ILE A 136 -16.14 1.07 -4.37
CA ILE A 136 -15.64 -0.31 -4.30
C ILE A 136 -16.68 -1.15 -3.57
N VAL A 137 -17.11 -2.24 -4.21
CA VAL A 137 -17.87 -3.30 -3.58
C VAL A 137 -17.10 -4.60 -3.74
N LEU A 138 -16.95 -5.37 -2.67
CA LEU A 138 -16.26 -6.66 -2.70
C LEU A 138 -17.22 -7.80 -2.96
N ASP A 139 -16.81 -8.76 -3.78
CA ASP A 139 -17.59 -9.97 -4.07
C ASP A 139 -17.50 -10.97 -2.90
N LYS A 140 -18.61 -11.16 -2.19
CA LYS A 140 -18.72 -12.05 -1.03
C LYS A 140 -18.31 -13.49 -1.34
N ARG A 141 -18.52 -13.96 -2.55
CA ARG A 141 -18.21 -15.34 -2.97
C ARG A 141 -16.70 -15.59 -3.04
N LYS A 142 -15.92 -14.53 -3.27
CA LYS A 142 -14.48 -14.60 -3.44
C LYS A 142 -13.69 -14.36 -2.14
N ILE A 143 -14.34 -13.81 -1.12
CA ILE A 143 -13.69 -13.45 0.16
C ILE A 143 -13.06 -14.65 0.88
N GLN A 144 -13.54 -15.87 0.64
CA GLN A 144 -13.00 -17.08 1.26
C GLN A 144 -11.49 -17.29 0.97
N ASN A 145 -10.94 -16.63 -0.03
CA ASN A 145 -9.54 -16.74 -0.41
C ASN A 145 -8.58 -15.87 0.43
N VAL A 146 -9.10 -15.05 1.35
CA VAL A 146 -8.33 -13.99 2.05
C VAL A 146 -8.04 -14.32 3.52
N TRP A 147 -8.30 -15.54 3.99
CA TRP A 147 -8.31 -15.90 5.43
C TRP A 147 -6.96 -15.77 6.15
N GLU A 148 -5.84 -15.88 5.43
CA GLU A 148 -4.51 -15.87 6.04
C GLU A 148 -3.81 -14.49 5.94
N ASN A 149 -4.44 -13.52 5.26
CA ASN A 149 -3.85 -12.22 5.04
C ASN A 149 -4.85 -11.10 5.38
N HIS A 150 -4.55 -10.37 6.43
CA HIS A 150 -5.38 -9.26 6.91
C HIS A 150 -5.12 -7.94 6.19
N PHE A 151 -4.03 -7.87 5.41
CA PHE A 151 -3.66 -6.75 4.54
C PHE A 151 -3.43 -7.27 3.13
N PHE A 152 -4.03 -6.63 2.14
CA PHE A 152 -3.91 -7.03 0.73
C PHE A 152 -4.25 -5.88 -0.21
N ILE A 153 -4.05 -6.11 -1.51
CA ILE A 153 -4.44 -5.19 -2.57
C ILE A 153 -5.42 -5.85 -3.53
N LEU A 154 -6.18 -5.03 -4.27
CA LEU A 154 -7.03 -5.54 -5.34
C LEU A 154 -6.22 -5.74 -6.62
N SER A 155 -6.31 -6.92 -7.23
CA SER A 155 -5.67 -7.21 -8.53
C SER A 155 -6.17 -6.27 -9.62
N GLU A 156 -7.44 -5.88 -9.57
CA GLU A 156 -8.09 -5.01 -10.54
C GLU A 156 -7.67 -3.54 -10.40
N LYS A 157 -7.20 -3.15 -9.20
CA LYS A 157 -6.73 -1.80 -8.90
C LYS A 157 -5.66 -1.83 -7.80
N ARG A 158 -4.44 -2.12 -8.16
CA ARG A 158 -3.30 -2.32 -7.24
C ARG A 158 -2.95 -1.14 -6.34
N THR A 159 -3.53 0.03 -6.58
CA THR A 159 -3.36 1.20 -5.70
C THR A 159 -4.33 1.20 -4.52
N GLN A 160 -5.22 0.21 -4.42
CA GLN A 160 -6.18 0.09 -3.32
C GLN A 160 -5.64 -0.87 -2.27
N PHE A 161 -5.22 -0.29 -1.16
CA PHE A 161 -4.73 -1.01 0.01
C PHE A 161 -5.90 -1.30 0.95
N ILE A 162 -6.20 -2.58 1.15
CA ILE A 162 -7.36 -3.04 1.93
C ILE A 162 -6.89 -3.78 3.17
N CYS A 163 -7.65 -3.63 4.24
CA CYS A 163 -7.46 -4.41 5.45
C CYS A 163 -8.78 -4.95 6.01
N THR A 164 -8.67 -5.99 6.82
CA THR A 164 -9.78 -6.53 7.60
C THR A 164 -10.02 -5.72 8.87
N GLU A 165 -11.15 -5.96 9.53
CA GLU A 165 -11.47 -5.37 10.84
C GLU A 165 -10.42 -5.69 11.91
N THR A 166 -9.85 -6.88 11.90
CA THR A 166 -8.76 -7.28 12.81
C THR A 166 -7.54 -6.38 12.64
N ALA A 167 -7.13 -6.15 11.40
CA ALA A 167 -5.99 -5.30 11.10
C ALA A 167 -6.28 -3.83 11.44
N LYS A 168 -7.50 -3.34 11.16
CA LYS A 168 -7.93 -1.99 11.55
C LYS A 168 -7.78 -1.79 13.06
N LYS A 169 -8.32 -2.70 13.88
CA LYS A 169 -8.21 -2.62 15.35
C LYS A 169 -6.75 -2.59 15.81
N ALA A 170 -5.90 -3.42 15.24
CA ALA A 170 -4.48 -3.44 15.59
C ALA A 170 -3.76 -2.10 15.26
N ILE A 171 -4.13 -1.45 14.15
CA ILE A 171 -3.63 -0.13 13.79
C ILE A 171 -4.11 0.95 14.78
N GLU A 172 -5.40 0.94 15.13
CA GLU A 172 -6.01 1.88 16.07
C GLU A 172 -5.41 1.72 17.49
N GLU A 173 -5.27 0.50 17.99
CA GLU A 173 -4.64 0.18 19.29
C GLU A 173 -3.17 0.62 19.34
N ALA A 174 -2.45 0.51 18.24
CA ALA A 174 -1.07 0.98 18.14
C ALA A 174 -0.96 2.50 17.97
N CYS A 175 -2.07 3.22 17.85
CA CYS A 175 -2.11 4.67 17.61
C CYS A 175 -1.22 5.09 16.43
N LEU A 176 -1.29 4.37 15.31
CA LEU A 176 -0.50 4.69 14.13
C LEU A 176 -1.02 5.96 13.44
N THR A 177 -0.08 6.75 12.92
CA THR A 177 -0.36 8.03 12.29
C THR A 177 -0.47 7.93 10.76
N GLY A 178 -1.20 8.87 10.15
CA GLY A 178 -1.31 8.96 8.69
C GLY A 178 -2.27 7.96 8.07
N VAL A 179 -3.11 7.28 8.85
CA VAL A 179 -4.07 6.26 8.39
C VAL A 179 -5.50 6.71 8.64
N ASN A 180 -6.33 6.59 7.63
CA ASN A 180 -7.79 6.65 7.71
C ASN A 180 -8.41 5.40 7.12
N PHE A 181 -9.64 5.12 7.50
CA PHE A 181 -10.37 3.94 7.06
C PHE A 181 -11.69 4.32 6.42
N GLU A 182 -12.00 3.70 5.28
CA GLU A 182 -13.31 3.72 4.66
C GLU A 182 -13.86 2.29 4.63
N GLU A 183 -15.01 2.06 5.27
CA GLU A 183 -15.64 0.74 5.27
C GLU A 183 -16.13 0.39 3.86
N LEU A 184 -15.81 -0.83 3.41
CA LEU A 184 -16.20 -1.34 2.11
C LEU A 184 -17.43 -2.20 2.21
N GLU A 185 -18.34 -2.06 1.24
CA GLU A 185 -19.50 -2.92 1.10
C GLU A 185 -19.07 -4.31 0.59
N VAL A 186 -19.79 -5.34 1.03
CA VAL A 186 -19.60 -6.74 0.63
C VAL A 186 -20.93 -7.30 0.18
N MET A 187 -21.08 -7.69 -1.07
CA MET A 187 -22.29 -8.23 -1.66
C MET A 187 -22.07 -9.56 -2.40
#